data_57aef5d8199d61a9dd984e7d0291878f
#
_entry.id   57aef5d8199d61a9dd984e7d0291878f
#
_cell.length_a   1.000
_cell.length_b   1.000
_cell.length_c   1.000
_cell.angle_alpha   90.00
_cell.angle_beta   90.00
_cell.angle_gamma   90.00
#
_symmetry.space_group_name_H-M   'P 1'
#
loop_
_entity.id
_entity.type
_entity.pdbx_description
1 polymer ?
#
loop_
_entity_poly.entity_id
_entity_poly.type
_entity_poly.pdbx_seq_one_letter_code
_entity_poly.pdbx_strand_id
1 'polypeptide(L)'
;MSKILCIIFLMKLSSFIFAIILSLTTQLNAHCQIPCGVYDDAMRVKMIEEHTLTILKSMNYISSNQSDLEKQNQVTRWIINKEEHAQEIQNIVSEYFLTQRIKLKSDSKENKDLYHAQLASLHNILLDAMKCKQTLDTNNTTSLLENLNKFVNLYFDEHGKKHLGDLN
;
A
#
# COMPACT_ATOMS: atom_id res chain seq x y z
N MET A 1 -32.00 2.90 -58.91
CA MET A 1 -32.55 2.12 -57.78
C MET A 1 -31.47 1.33 -57.02
N SER A 2 -30.36 0.88 -57.61
CA SER A 2 -29.36 0.03 -56.95
C SER A 2 -28.43 0.75 -55.97
N LYS A 3 -28.01 1.99 -56.23
CA LYS A 3 -27.05 2.72 -55.34
C LYS A 3 -27.64 3.09 -53.96
N ILE A 4 -28.90 3.52 -53.93
CA ILE A 4 -29.59 3.87 -52.68
C ILE A 4 -29.77 2.62 -51.81
N LEU A 5 -30.15 1.48 -52.42
CA LEU A 5 -30.30 0.22 -51.69
C LEU A 5 -28.98 -0.28 -51.09
N CYS A 6 -27.88 -0.10 -51.80
CA CYS A 6 -26.52 -0.44 -51.32
C CYS A 6 -26.11 0.44 -50.14
N ILE A 7 -26.40 1.73 -50.17
CA ILE A 7 -26.09 2.67 -49.06
C ILE A 7 -26.87 2.32 -47.81
N ILE A 8 -28.20 2.03 -47.96
CA ILE A 8 -29.03 1.62 -46.84
C ILE A 8 -28.56 0.29 -46.22
N PHE A 9 -28.12 -0.65 -47.05
CA PHE A 9 -27.57 -1.93 -46.58
C PHE A 9 -26.26 -1.74 -45.79
N LEU A 10 -25.34 -0.90 -46.29
CA LEU A 10 -24.08 -0.58 -45.62
C LEU A 10 -24.32 0.14 -44.30
N MET A 11 -25.28 1.07 -44.22
CA MET A 11 -25.62 1.74 -42.96
C MET A 11 -26.17 0.77 -41.92
N LYS A 12 -27.08 -0.15 -42.34
CA LYS A 12 -27.61 -1.18 -41.41
C LYS A 12 -26.51 -2.15 -40.94
N LEU A 13 -25.63 -2.56 -41.83
CA LEU A 13 -24.48 -3.42 -41.49
C LEU A 13 -23.55 -2.73 -40.52
N SER A 14 -23.20 -1.45 -40.74
CA SER A 14 -22.39 -0.65 -39.84
C SER A 14 -23.04 -0.49 -38.46
N SER A 15 -24.35 -0.23 -38.41
CA SER A 15 -25.09 -0.12 -37.14
C SER A 15 -25.14 -1.45 -36.38
N PHE A 16 -25.24 -2.57 -37.10
CA PHE A 16 -25.24 -3.90 -36.50
C PHE A 16 -23.86 -4.29 -35.94
N ILE A 17 -22.77 -3.97 -36.66
CA ILE A 17 -21.41 -4.16 -36.22
C ILE A 17 -21.11 -3.31 -34.98
N PHE A 18 -21.56 -2.05 -34.95
CA PHE A 18 -21.41 -1.15 -33.80
C PHE A 18 -22.15 -1.68 -32.57
N ALA A 19 -23.37 -2.22 -32.74
CA ALA A 19 -24.13 -2.85 -31.66
C ALA A 19 -23.43 -4.11 -31.10
N ILE A 20 -22.82 -4.92 -31.97
CA ILE A 20 -22.02 -6.09 -31.54
C ILE A 20 -20.78 -5.66 -30.76
N ILE A 21 -20.04 -4.62 -31.22
CA ILE A 21 -18.88 -4.10 -30.52
C ILE A 21 -19.29 -3.55 -29.14
N LEU A 22 -20.43 -2.88 -29.04
CA LEU A 22 -20.93 -2.36 -27.75
C LEU A 22 -21.36 -3.50 -26.79
N SER A 23 -21.88 -4.62 -27.33
CA SER A 23 -22.25 -5.79 -26.50
C SER A 23 -21.09 -6.66 -26.09
N LEU A 24 -19.93 -6.53 -26.76
CA LEU A 24 -18.66 -7.18 -26.41
C LEU A 24 -17.86 -6.42 -25.35
N THR A 25 -18.31 -5.23 -24.91
CA THR A 25 -17.83 -4.63 -23.66
C THR A 25 -18.32 -5.49 -22.50
N THR A 26 -17.77 -6.70 -22.41
CA THR A 26 -17.92 -7.58 -21.27
C THR A 26 -17.59 -6.80 -20.01
N GLN A 27 -18.38 -7.00 -18.97
CA GLN A 27 -18.22 -6.47 -17.65
C GLN A 27 -16.73 -6.49 -17.28
N LEU A 28 -16.11 -5.33 -17.29
CA LEU A 28 -14.85 -5.10 -16.63
C LEU A 28 -15.14 -5.30 -15.14
N ASN A 29 -14.98 -6.53 -14.66
CA ASN A 29 -14.91 -6.77 -13.25
C ASN A 29 -13.70 -5.99 -12.77
N ALA A 30 -13.95 -4.82 -12.18
CA ALA A 30 -12.93 -4.08 -11.48
C ALA A 30 -12.41 -4.98 -10.36
N HIS A 31 -11.24 -5.57 -10.56
CA HIS A 31 -10.58 -6.33 -9.53
C HIS A 31 -10.20 -5.39 -8.39
N CYS A 32 -10.32 -5.89 -7.16
CA CYS A 32 -9.77 -5.20 -6.00
C CYS A 32 -8.29 -4.96 -6.22
N GLN A 33 -7.76 -4.03 -5.47
CA GLN A 33 -6.34 -3.70 -5.44
C GLN A 33 -5.49 -4.96 -5.20
N ILE A 34 -4.40 -5.12 -5.93
CA ILE A 34 -3.47 -6.23 -5.78
C ILE A 34 -2.78 -6.14 -4.40
N PRO A 35 -2.65 -7.24 -3.65
CA PRO A 35 -2.95 -8.62 -4.02
C PRO A 35 -4.40 -9.01 -3.76
N CYS A 36 -5.12 -9.39 -4.81
CA CYS A 36 -6.50 -9.82 -4.73
C CYS A 36 -6.59 -11.30 -4.34
N GLY A 37 -7.10 -11.58 -3.12
CA GLY A 37 -7.36 -12.93 -2.66
C GLY A 37 -6.12 -13.75 -2.23
N VAL A 38 -4.93 -13.19 -2.32
CA VAL A 38 -3.68 -13.79 -1.80
C VAL A 38 -3.19 -12.94 -0.65
N TYR A 39 -3.50 -13.36 0.57
CA TYR A 39 -3.17 -12.62 1.78
C TYR A 39 -2.10 -13.35 2.59
N ASP A 40 -1.04 -12.62 2.90
CA ASP A 40 -0.05 -12.97 3.92
C ASP A 40 0.19 -11.74 4.80
N ASP A 41 -0.61 -11.64 5.86
CA ASP A 41 -0.61 -10.49 6.75
C ASP A 41 0.72 -10.36 7.51
N ALA A 42 1.31 -11.50 7.90
CA ALA A 42 2.60 -11.52 8.60
C ALA A 42 3.73 -11.04 7.68
N MET A 43 3.77 -11.49 6.43
CA MET A 43 4.74 -11.02 5.45
C MET A 43 4.63 -9.49 5.22
N ARG A 44 3.40 -8.94 5.18
CA ARG A 44 3.21 -7.49 5.02
C ARG A 44 3.73 -6.70 6.21
N VAL A 45 3.58 -7.22 7.43
CA VAL A 45 4.19 -6.61 8.63
C VAL A 45 5.72 -6.65 8.54
N LYS A 46 6.30 -7.78 8.12
CA LYS A 46 7.76 -7.89 7.92
C LYS A 46 8.29 -6.93 6.87
N MET A 47 7.56 -6.72 5.78
CA MET A 47 7.93 -5.72 4.77
C MET A 47 7.95 -4.30 5.35
N ILE A 48 6.98 -3.92 6.18
CA ILE A 48 6.98 -2.62 6.86
C ILE A 48 8.20 -2.49 7.79
N GLU A 49 8.54 -3.56 8.53
CA GLU A 49 9.72 -3.59 9.40
C GLU A 49 11.01 -3.39 8.58
N GLU A 50 11.19 -4.16 7.51
CA GLU A 50 12.36 -4.07 6.61
C GLU A 50 12.49 -2.67 5.98
N HIS A 51 11.39 -2.12 5.47
CA HIS A 51 11.37 -0.76 4.93
C HIS A 51 11.76 0.27 5.98
N THR A 52 11.30 0.12 7.23
CA THR A 52 11.64 1.04 8.34
C THR A 52 13.13 0.98 8.66
N LEU A 53 13.72 -0.21 8.72
CA LEU A 53 15.16 -0.39 8.95
C LEU A 53 16.00 0.20 7.80
N THR A 54 15.52 0.08 6.57
CA THR A 54 16.17 0.68 5.40
C THR A 54 16.10 2.21 5.45
N ILE A 55 14.98 2.79 5.88
CA ILE A 55 14.83 4.23 6.12
C ILE A 55 15.85 4.70 7.18
N LEU A 56 15.93 3.99 8.31
CA LEU A 56 16.89 4.30 9.37
C LEU A 56 18.33 4.31 8.85
N LYS A 57 18.72 3.29 8.07
CA LYS A 57 20.04 3.21 7.44
C LYS A 57 20.28 4.38 6.49
N SER A 58 19.28 4.75 5.70
CA SER A 58 19.36 5.89 4.78
C SER A 58 19.55 7.21 5.52
N MET A 59 18.79 7.46 6.60
CA MET A 59 18.89 8.66 7.42
C MET A 59 20.29 8.79 8.04
N ASN A 60 20.84 7.70 8.60
CA ASN A 60 22.17 7.66 9.19
C ASN A 60 23.25 7.95 8.15
N TYR A 61 23.15 7.38 6.94
CA TYR A 61 24.10 7.64 5.87
C TYR A 61 24.06 9.11 5.43
N ILE A 62 22.87 9.66 5.20
CA ILE A 62 22.69 11.05 4.79
C ILE A 62 23.25 11.99 5.85
N SER A 63 22.90 11.82 7.14
CA SER A 63 23.36 12.64 8.24
C SER A 63 24.90 12.66 8.36
N SER A 64 25.54 11.53 8.12
CA SER A 64 27.01 11.39 8.23
C SER A 64 27.77 11.93 7.01
N ASN A 65 27.13 12.10 5.84
CA ASN A 65 27.84 12.37 4.59
C ASN A 65 27.31 13.60 3.81
N GLN A 66 26.28 14.29 4.31
CA GLN A 66 25.63 15.40 3.59
C GLN A 66 26.55 16.58 3.26
N SER A 67 27.63 16.77 4.02
CA SER A 67 28.61 17.84 3.80
C SER A 67 29.81 17.41 2.93
N ASP A 68 29.90 16.15 2.54
CA ASP A 68 30.98 15.61 1.74
C ASP A 68 30.64 15.73 0.25
N LEU A 69 31.34 16.62 -0.45
CA LEU A 69 31.10 16.89 -1.88
C LEU A 69 31.35 15.67 -2.78
N GLU A 70 32.30 14.82 -2.43
CA GLU A 70 32.64 13.62 -3.21
C GLU A 70 31.54 12.56 -3.08
N LYS A 71 30.75 12.60 -2.00
CA LYS A 71 29.67 11.66 -1.71
C LYS A 71 28.28 12.13 -2.13
N GLN A 72 28.14 13.32 -2.71
CA GLN A 72 26.83 13.90 -3.03
C GLN A 72 25.97 13.00 -3.92
N ASN A 73 26.58 12.29 -4.87
CA ASN A 73 25.84 11.32 -5.69
C ASN A 73 25.25 10.20 -4.84
N GLN A 74 26.00 9.66 -3.88
CA GLN A 74 25.49 8.61 -2.98
C GLN A 74 24.47 9.17 -1.98
N VAL A 75 24.66 10.36 -1.45
CA VAL A 75 23.68 11.05 -0.59
C VAL A 75 22.35 11.19 -1.32
N THR A 76 22.36 11.63 -2.59
CA THR A 76 21.15 11.75 -3.40
C THR A 76 20.44 10.40 -3.56
N ARG A 77 21.17 9.32 -3.82
CA ARG A 77 20.59 7.97 -3.93
C ARG A 77 19.97 7.50 -2.61
N TRP A 78 20.60 7.79 -1.47
CA TRP A 78 20.04 7.45 -0.17
C TRP A 78 18.80 8.29 0.18
N ILE A 79 18.72 9.56 -0.28
CA ILE A 79 17.52 10.37 -0.15
C ILE A 79 16.36 9.71 -0.92
N ILE A 80 16.58 9.35 -2.20
CA ILE A 80 15.56 8.68 -3.04
C ILE A 80 15.13 7.36 -2.38
N ASN A 81 16.09 6.54 -1.95
CA ASN A 81 15.82 5.27 -1.29
C ASN A 81 14.95 5.46 -0.04
N LYS A 82 15.23 6.46 0.81
CA LYS A 82 14.44 6.81 1.98
C LYS A 82 12.99 7.17 1.62
N GLU A 83 12.81 7.97 0.56
CA GLU A 83 11.48 8.37 0.08
C GLU A 83 10.67 7.17 -0.44
N GLU A 84 11.30 6.31 -1.24
CA GLU A 84 10.67 5.12 -1.83
C GLU A 84 10.24 4.14 -0.74
N HIS A 85 11.11 3.80 0.21
CA HIS A 85 10.76 2.88 1.30
C HIS A 85 9.66 3.44 2.21
N ALA A 86 9.65 4.74 2.49
CA ALA A 86 8.55 5.36 3.23
C ALA A 86 7.24 5.36 2.44
N GLN A 87 7.28 5.50 1.10
CA GLN A 87 6.12 5.36 0.25
C GLN A 87 5.57 3.93 0.25
N GLU A 88 6.44 2.91 0.20
CA GLU A 88 6.01 1.52 0.25
C GLU A 88 5.31 1.17 1.57
N ILE A 89 5.77 1.70 2.71
CA ILE A 89 5.03 1.58 3.98
C ILE A 89 3.63 2.16 3.84
N GLN A 90 3.50 3.37 3.29
CA GLN A 90 2.20 4.01 3.10
C GLN A 90 1.29 3.21 2.16
N ASN A 91 1.83 2.63 1.09
CA ASN A 91 1.11 1.77 0.16
C ASN A 91 0.59 0.50 0.87
N ILE A 92 1.46 -0.21 1.60
CA ILE A 92 1.07 -1.42 2.33
C ILE A 92 -0.04 -1.11 3.34
N VAL A 93 0.09 -0.03 4.11
CA VAL A 93 -0.89 0.35 5.12
C VAL A 93 -2.22 0.73 4.48
N SER A 94 -2.22 1.60 3.46
CA SER A 94 -3.45 2.12 2.85
C SER A 94 -4.15 1.09 1.97
N GLU A 95 -3.40 0.41 1.10
CA GLU A 95 -3.96 -0.46 0.08
C GLU A 95 -4.24 -1.87 0.59
N TYR A 96 -3.37 -2.39 1.45
CA TYR A 96 -3.52 -3.74 1.97
C TYR A 96 -4.32 -3.74 3.29
N PHE A 97 -3.83 -3.11 4.35
CA PHE A 97 -4.47 -3.19 5.64
C PHE A 97 -5.78 -2.41 5.68
N LEU A 98 -5.77 -1.09 5.48
CA LEU A 98 -6.94 -0.24 5.62
C LEU A 98 -8.04 -0.59 4.61
N THR A 99 -7.69 -0.84 3.36
CA THR A 99 -8.69 -1.09 2.30
C THR A 99 -9.23 -2.52 2.34
N GLN A 100 -8.40 -3.53 2.65
CA GLN A 100 -8.79 -4.91 2.46
C GLN A 100 -8.95 -5.71 3.76
N ARG A 101 -8.13 -5.43 4.80
CA ARG A 101 -8.05 -6.29 5.98
C ARG A 101 -8.81 -5.76 7.20
N ILE A 102 -8.83 -4.45 7.41
CA ILE A 102 -9.46 -3.86 8.61
C ILE A 102 -10.94 -3.64 8.35
N LYS A 103 -11.78 -4.39 9.07
CA LYS A 103 -13.24 -4.33 8.95
C LYS A 103 -13.90 -4.43 10.31
N LEU A 104 -14.95 -3.64 10.53
CA LEU A 104 -15.78 -3.78 11.71
C LEU A 104 -16.52 -5.13 11.68
N LYS A 105 -16.22 -6.01 12.64
CA LYS A 105 -16.76 -7.38 12.69
C LYS A 105 -18.20 -7.45 13.20
N SER A 106 -18.57 -6.59 14.16
CA SER A 106 -19.91 -6.46 14.70
C SER A 106 -20.07 -5.13 15.43
N ASP A 107 -21.33 -4.79 15.80
CA ASP A 107 -21.67 -3.55 16.49
C ASP A 107 -21.44 -3.59 18.02
N SER A 108 -20.85 -4.66 18.56
CA SER A 108 -20.49 -4.68 19.99
C SER A 108 -19.48 -3.58 20.32
N LYS A 109 -19.51 -3.10 21.55
CA LYS A 109 -18.61 -2.04 22.01
C LYS A 109 -17.14 -2.48 21.87
N GLU A 110 -16.83 -3.70 22.27
CA GLU A 110 -15.48 -4.27 22.25
C GLU A 110 -14.93 -4.32 20.79
N ASN A 111 -15.76 -4.72 19.82
CA ASN A 111 -15.35 -4.76 18.42
C ASN A 111 -15.18 -3.35 17.83
N LYS A 112 -16.01 -2.38 18.24
CA LYS A 112 -15.83 -0.97 17.85
C LYS A 112 -14.55 -0.39 18.42
N ASP A 113 -14.29 -0.62 19.71
CA ASP A 113 -13.09 -0.13 20.38
C ASP A 113 -11.81 -0.73 19.74
N LEU A 114 -11.82 -2.05 19.46
CA LEU A 114 -10.72 -2.72 18.77
C LEU A 114 -10.51 -2.17 17.34
N TYR A 115 -11.59 -2.02 16.58
CA TYR A 115 -11.55 -1.46 15.24
C TYR A 115 -10.96 -0.04 15.23
N HIS A 116 -11.39 0.84 16.15
CA HIS A 116 -10.84 2.18 16.27
C HIS A 116 -9.37 2.16 16.70
N ALA A 117 -8.98 1.26 17.59
CA ALA A 117 -7.58 1.12 18.02
C ALA A 117 -6.67 0.66 16.85
N GLN A 118 -7.14 -0.28 16.02
CA GLN A 118 -6.44 -0.72 14.82
C GLN A 118 -6.30 0.43 13.81
N LEU A 119 -7.38 1.17 13.54
CA LEU A 119 -7.34 2.34 12.65
C LEU A 119 -6.36 3.41 13.15
N ALA A 120 -6.39 3.72 14.45
CA ALA A 120 -5.49 4.71 15.05
C ALA A 120 -4.02 4.30 14.93
N SER A 121 -3.69 3.01 15.17
CA SER A 121 -2.31 2.54 15.06
C SER A 121 -1.81 2.59 13.61
N LEU A 122 -2.61 2.19 12.64
CA LEU A 122 -2.27 2.27 11.22
C LEU A 122 -2.13 3.72 10.74
N HIS A 123 -3.01 4.62 11.20
CA HIS A 123 -2.89 6.05 10.88
C HIS A 123 -1.59 6.63 11.43
N ASN A 124 -1.19 6.27 12.65
CA ASN A 124 0.09 6.70 13.23
C ASN A 124 1.29 6.20 12.40
N ILE A 125 1.25 4.96 11.90
CA ILE A 125 2.29 4.43 10.99
C ILE A 125 2.38 5.31 9.70
N LEU A 126 1.25 5.71 9.11
CA LEU A 126 1.23 6.61 7.95
C LEU A 126 1.85 7.97 8.24
N LEU A 127 1.55 8.54 9.43
CA LEU A 127 2.11 9.81 9.87
C LEU A 127 3.61 9.72 10.12
N ASP A 128 4.08 8.64 10.77
CA ASP A 128 5.50 8.44 11.03
C ASP A 128 6.28 8.18 9.73
N ALA A 129 5.72 7.42 8.78
CA ALA A 129 6.30 7.28 7.44
C ALA A 129 6.40 8.63 6.71
N MET A 130 5.38 9.50 6.82
CA MET A 130 5.43 10.87 6.29
C MET A 130 6.54 11.69 6.93
N LYS A 131 6.69 11.64 8.26
CA LYS A 131 7.78 12.34 8.97
C LYS A 131 9.16 11.82 8.56
N CYS A 132 9.29 10.50 8.32
CA CYS A 132 10.50 9.89 7.78
C CYS A 132 10.88 10.44 6.40
N LYS A 133 9.91 10.82 5.55
CA LYS A 133 10.19 11.55 4.30
C LYS A 133 10.72 12.95 4.58
N GLN A 134 10.10 13.68 5.49
CA GLN A 134 10.31 15.11 5.70
C GLN A 134 11.58 15.45 6.50
N THR A 135 12.12 14.51 7.30
CA THR A 135 13.23 14.78 8.23
C THR A 135 14.27 13.68 8.21
N LEU A 136 15.39 13.93 8.91
CA LEU A 136 16.43 12.94 9.22
C LEU A 136 16.42 12.55 10.71
N ASP A 137 15.35 12.88 11.44
CA ASP A 137 15.16 12.50 12.83
C ASP A 137 14.82 11.00 12.94
N THR A 138 15.77 10.21 13.38
CA THR A 138 15.65 8.75 13.54
C THR A 138 14.61 8.33 14.58
N ASN A 139 14.18 9.23 15.49
CA ASN A 139 13.09 8.94 16.42
C ASN A 139 11.77 8.61 15.68
N ASN A 140 11.59 9.12 14.45
CA ASN A 140 10.42 8.78 13.64
C ASN A 140 10.41 7.30 13.23
N THR A 141 11.57 6.68 13.00
CA THR A 141 11.65 5.24 12.71
C THR A 141 11.38 4.40 13.95
N THR A 142 11.80 4.86 15.12
CA THR A 142 11.49 4.22 16.41
C THR A 142 10.00 4.26 16.69
N SER A 143 9.38 5.44 16.57
CA SER A 143 7.91 5.62 16.70
C SER A 143 7.13 4.73 15.73
N LEU A 144 7.61 4.61 14.48
CA LEU A 144 6.99 3.76 13.46
C LEU A 144 6.99 2.29 13.89
N LEU A 145 8.13 1.77 14.37
CA LEU A 145 8.23 0.39 14.87
C LEU A 145 7.37 0.16 16.12
N GLU A 146 7.28 1.12 17.02
CA GLU A 146 6.40 1.05 18.20
C GLU A 146 4.92 0.98 17.79
N ASN A 147 4.49 1.82 16.83
CA ASN A 147 3.13 1.80 16.29
C ASN A 147 2.85 0.51 15.51
N LEU A 148 3.83 -0.03 14.79
CA LEU A 148 3.74 -1.33 14.12
C LEU A 148 3.54 -2.46 15.14
N ASN A 149 4.35 -2.50 16.20
CA ASN A 149 4.21 -3.49 17.27
C ASN A 149 2.84 -3.37 17.98
N LYS A 150 2.36 -2.15 18.21
CA LYS A 150 1.02 -1.92 18.74
C LYS A 150 -0.06 -2.48 17.81
N PHE A 151 0.06 -2.24 16.51
CA PHE A 151 -0.85 -2.80 15.52
C PHE A 151 -0.82 -4.34 15.52
N VAL A 152 0.36 -4.95 15.53
CA VAL A 152 0.54 -6.42 15.61
C VAL A 152 -0.20 -7.00 16.80
N ASN A 153 -0.08 -6.38 17.97
CA ASN A 153 -0.76 -6.85 19.19
C ASN A 153 -2.29 -6.71 19.15
N LEU A 154 -2.80 -5.74 18.38
CA LEU A 154 -4.24 -5.52 18.21
C LEU A 154 -4.85 -6.38 17.09
N TYR A 155 -4.02 -6.85 16.16
CA TYR A 155 -4.48 -7.47 14.93
C TYR A 155 -4.33 -9.00 14.93
N PHE A 156 -3.16 -9.50 15.35
CA PHE A 156 -2.85 -10.93 15.35
C PHE A 156 -3.28 -11.62 16.64
N ASP A 157 -3.83 -12.82 16.48
CA ASP A 157 -3.94 -13.79 17.57
C ASP A 157 -2.58 -14.47 17.84
N GLU A 158 -2.52 -15.37 18.80
CA GLU A 158 -1.29 -16.06 19.19
C GLU A 158 -0.69 -16.91 18.05
N HIS A 159 -1.54 -17.50 17.18
CA HIS A 159 -1.08 -18.25 16.02
C HIS A 159 -0.43 -17.32 14.97
N GLY A 160 -1.06 -16.20 14.69
CA GLY A 160 -0.53 -15.20 13.75
C GLY A 160 0.77 -14.57 14.25
N LYS A 161 0.90 -14.29 15.56
CA LYS A 161 2.16 -13.80 16.17
C LYS A 161 3.27 -14.83 16.08
N LYS A 162 2.97 -16.11 16.29
CA LYS A 162 3.94 -17.20 16.11
C LYS A 162 4.43 -17.25 14.66
N HIS A 163 3.51 -17.23 13.70
CA HIS A 163 3.86 -17.22 12.28
C HIS A 163 4.73 -16.00 11.91
N LEU A 164 4.43 -14.82 12.45
CA LEU A 164 5.25 -13.63 12.28
C LEU A 164 6.67 -13.82 12.83
N GLY A 165 6.83 -14.52 13.96
CA GLY A 165 8.12 -14.86 14.54
C GLY A 165 8.93 -15.86 13.71
N ASP A 166 8.25 -16.77 13.01
CA ASP A 166 8.89 -17.81 12.18
C ASP A 166 9.43 -17.26 10.84
N LEU A 167 9.05 -16.03 10.46
CA LEU A 167 9.54 -15.34 9.25
C LEU A 167 10.89 -14.59 9.45
N ASN A 168 11.57 -14.78 10.57
CA ASN A 168 12.88 -14.15 10.88
C ASN A 168 14.06 -14.95 10.33
#